data_578cd73d696ed01a0d6d1b501f7cf4ba
#
_entry.id   578cd73d696ed01a0d6d1b501f7cf4ba
#
_cell.length_a   1.000
_cell.length_b   1.000
_cell.length_c   1.000
_cell.angle_alpha   90.00
_cell.angle_beta   90.00
_cell.angle_gamma   90.00
#
_symmetry.space_group_name_H-M   'P 1'
#
loop_
_entity.id
_entity.type
_entity.pdbx_description
1 polymer ?
#
loop_
_entity_poly.entity_id
_entity_poly.type
_entity_poly.pdbx_seq_one_letter_code
_entity_poly.pdbx_strand_id
1 'polypeptide(L)'
;MATKIRLKRIGRRNRPFYRVVVMDSRNKRDGAAIEELGWFNPVDQNKTYSLDEERILHWLKSGAQPSDALHSLMKRSGLAHRWHLIGQGLDEKVIEKEMKKWAADREETLKRRAEKAVEKAKEKKLKKAEEEAPKEEEAPAEEETPKEEEAPKEEEAPAEEEAPKE
;
A
#
# COMPACT_ATOMS: atom_id res chain seq x y z
N MET A 1 -5.64 -10.60 -32.61
CA MET A 1 -5.84 -9.50 -31.63
C MET A 1 -4.92 -9.75 -30.46
N ALA A 2 -4.23 -8.72 -29.94
CA ALA A 2 -3.32 -8.90 -28.81
C ALA A 2 -4.10 -8.81 -27.49
N THR A 3 -4.17 -9.91 -26.76
CA THR A 3 -4.81 -9.98 -25.44
C THR A 3 -3.81 -9.57 -24.39
N LYS A 4 -4.23 -8.69 -23.44
CA LYS A 4 -3.40 -8.25 -22.32
C LYS A 4 -4.08 -8.53 -20.99
N ILE A 5 -3.25 -8.91 -19.99
CA ILE A 5 -3.68 -9.01 -18.62
C ILE A 5 -3.22 -7.75 -17.89
N ARG A 6 -4.15 -6.97 -17.35
CA ARG A 6 -3.85 -5.68 -16.74
C ARG A 6 -4.77 -5.33 -15.58
N LEU A 7 -4.45 -4.24 -14.89
CA LEU A 7 -5.22 -3.74 -13.77
C LEU A 7 -6.29 -2.75 -14.25
N LYS A 8 -7.55 -3.02 -13.93
CA LYS A 8 -8.69 -2.12 -14.10
C LYS A 8 -8.98 -1.43 -12.78
N ARG A 9 -9.04 -0.10 -12.77
CA ARG A 9 -9.34 0.66 -11.54
C ARG A 9 -10.85 0.75 -11.33
N ILE A 10 -11.29 0.38 -10.12
CA ILE A 10 -12.70 0.46 -9.71
C ILE A 10 -12.89 1.16 -8.35
N GLY A 11 -11.82 1.51 -7.66
CA GLY A 11 -11.86 2.25 -6.41
C GLY A 11 -12.29 3.71 -6.58
N ARG A 12 -12.81 4.30 -5.51
CA ARG A 12 -13.17 5.71 -5.46
C ARG A 12 -11.95 6.63 -5.25
N ARG A 13 -12.18 7.96 -5.26
CA ARG A 13 -11.13 8.97 -5.01
C ARG A 13 -10.46 8.70 -3.65
N ASN A 14 -9.13 8.74 -3.61
CA ASN A 14 -8.26 8.49 -2.46
C ASN A 14 -8.30 7.06 -1.88
N ARG A 15 -9.12 6.12 -2.44
CA ARG A 15 -9.13 4.70 -2.12
C ARG A 15 -9.05 3.87 -3.39
N PRO A 16 -7.86 3.73 -3.97
CA PRO A 16 -7.68 2.93 -5.17
C PRO A 16 -7.91 1.44 -4.87
N PHE A 17 -8.70 0.80 -5.72
CA PHE A 17 -8.88 -0.64 -5.75
C PHE A 17 -8.82 -1.08 -7.21
N TYR A 18 -8.16 -2.20 -7.46
CA TYR A 18 -7.91 -2.68 -8.80
C TYR A 18 -8.40 -4.11 -8.97
N ARG A 19 -9.00 -4.41 -10.12
CA ARG A 19 -9.22 -5.78 -10.57
C ARG A 19 -8.16 -6.17 -11.59
N VAL A 20 -7.70 -7.40 -11.47
CA VAL A 20 -6.85 -8.04 -12.48
C VAL A 20 -7.78 -8.60 -13.54
N VAL A 21 -7.63 -8.15 -14.78
CA VAL A 21 -8.55 -8.49 -15.86
C VAL A 21 -7.79 -8.83 -17.14
N VAL A 22 -8.41 -9.70 -17.93
CA VAL A 22 -8.01 -10.01 -19.31
C VAL A 22 -8.85 -9.16 -20.25
N MET A 23 -8.22 -8.45 -21.15
CA MET A 23 -8.92 -7.67 -22.17
C MET A 23 -8.07 -7.46 -23.43
N ASP A 24 -8.70 -7.03 -24.51
CA ASP A 24 -8.00 -6.61 -25.73
C ASP A 24 -7.12 -5.39 -25.44
N SER A 25 -5.94 -5.37 -26.03
CA SER A 25 -4.94 -4.29 -25.88
C SER A 25 -5.47 -2.91 -26.29
N ARG A 26 -6.41 -2.86 -27.24
CA ARG A 26 -7.04 -1.64 -27.78
C ARG A 26 -8.11 -1.04 -26.86
N ASN A 27 -8.66 -1.85 -25.94
CA ASN A 27 -9.72 -1.41 -25.05
C ASN A 27 -9.20 -0.36 -24.05
N LYS A 28 -10.08 0.57 -23.65
CA LYS A 28 -9.80 1.53 -22.59
C LYS A 28 -9.49 0.77 -21.28
N ARG A 29 -8.71 1.39 -20.37
CA ARG A 29 -8.33 0.77 -19.08
C ARG A 29 -9.53 0.22 -18.30
N ASP A 30 -10.62 0.96 -18.26
CA ASP A 30 -11.83 0.63 -17.48
C ASP A 30 -12.96 0.06 -18.37
N GLY A 31 -12.62 -0.39 -19.60
CA GLY A 31 -13.54 -0.98 -20.57
C GLY A 31 -14.01 -2.38 -20.19
N ALA A 32 -14.73 -3.02 -21.14
CA ALA A 32 -15.20 -4.39 -20.99
C ALA A 32 -14.02 -5.35 -20.88
N ALA A 33 -14.06 -6.21 -19.86
CA ALA A 33 -13.10 -7.29 -19.65
C ALA A 33 -13.67 -8.59 -20.22
N ILE A 34 -12.78 -9.45 -20.71
CA ILE A 34 -13.12 -10.81 -21.15
C ILE A 34 -13.32 -11.69 -19.91
N GLU A 35 -12.39 -11.58 -18.96
CA GLU A 35 -12.40 -12.36 -17.73
C GLU A 35 -11.75 -11.57 -16.58
N GLU A 36 -12.20 -11.80 -15.34
CA GLU A 36 -11.61 -11.25 -14.12
C GLU A 36 -10.79 -12.35 -13.43
N LEU A 37 -9.52 -12.06 -13.14
CA LEU A 37 -8.53 -13.03 -12.61
C LEU A 37 -8.14 -12.74 -11.15
N GLY A 38 -8.78 -11.79 -10.52
CA GLY A 38 -8.48 -11.41 -9.14
C GLY A 38 -8.52 -9.92 -8.88
N TRP A 39 -7.93 -9.52 -7.75
CA TRP A 39 -7.94 -8.13 -7.32
C TRP A 39 -6.64 -7.72 -6.62
N PHE A 40 -6.41 -6.42 -6.57
CA PHE A 40 -5.28 -5.79 -5.87
C PHE A 40 -5.76 -4.55 -5.12
N ASN A 41 -5.53 -4.53 -3.80
CA ASN A 41 -5.83 -3.42 -2.92
C ASN A 41 -4.53 -2.85 -2.32
N PRO A 42 -4.02 -1.71 -2.82
CA PRO A 42 -2.77 -1.13 -2.31
C PRO A 42 -2.90 -0.49 -0.93
N VAL A 43 -4.12 -0.21 -0.46
CA VAL A 43 -4.38 0.46 0.83
C VAL A 43 -4.37 -0.55 1.98
N ASP A 44 -4.72 -1.79 1.69
CA ASP A 44 -4.82 -2.85 2.69
C ASP A 44 -3.45 -3.49 2.96
N GLN A 45 -3.01 -3.48 4.20
CA GLN A 45 -1.71 -4.03 4.58
C GLN A 45 -1.77 -5.54 4.80
N ASN A 46 -2.91 -6.07 5.25
CA ASN A 46 -3.05 -7.49 5.60
C ASN A 46 -3.26 -8.36 4.36
N LYS A 47 -4.19 -7.99 3.50
CA LYS A 47 -4.49 -8.73 2.27
C LYS A 47 -4.43 -7.79 1.08
N THR A 48 -3.24 -7.65 0.53
CA THR A 48 -2.96 -6.69 -0.54
C THR A 48 -3.50 -7.15 -1.89
N TYR A 49 -3.52 -8.46 -2.17
CA TYR A 49 -3.97 -9.00 -3.47
C TYR A 49 -4.53 -10.42 -3.31
N SER A 50 -5.34 -10.81 -4.29
CA SER A 50 -5.76 -12.19 -4.53
C SER A 50 -5.70 -12.42 -6.03
N LEU A 51 -5.00 -13.48 -6.45
CA LEU A 51 -4.80 -13.84 -7.84
C LEU A 51 -5.30 -15.26 -8.07
N ASP A 52 -6.03 -15.46 -9.16
CA ASP A 52 -6.37 -16.80 -9.65
C ASP A 52 -5.20 -17.29 -10.51
N GLU A 53 -4.32 -18.06 -9.89
CA GLU A 53 -3.06 -18.50 -10.50
C GLU A 53 -3.30 -19.40 -11.71
N GLU A 54 -4.25 -20.32 -11.62
CA GLU A 54 -4.53 -21.29 -12.70
C GLU A 54 -5.03 -20.58 -13.95
N ARG A 55 -5.95 -19.63 -13.78
CA ARG A 55 -6.50 -18.86 -14.89
C ARG A 55 -5.46 -17.92 -15.50
N ILE A 56 -4.62 -17.32 -14.67
CA ILE A 56 -3.51 -16.47 -15.17
C ILE A 56 -2.55 -17.31 -16.01
N LEU A 57 -2.15 -18.49 -15.53
CA LEU A 57 -1.26 -19.38 -16.28
C LEU A 57 -1.90 -19.86 -17.58
N HIS A 58 -3.19 -20.15 -17.58
CA HIS A 58 -3.94 -20.50 -18.80
C HIS A 58 -3.85 -19.39 -19.84
N TRP A 59 -4.12 -18.14 -19.46
CA TRP A 59 -4.05 -17.00 -20.37
C TRP A 59 -2.63 -16.71 -20.87
N LEU A 60 -1.62 -16.89 -20.03
CA LEU A 60 -0.21 -16.76 -20.42
C LEU A 60 0.18 -17.84 -21.44
N LYS A 61 -0.28 -19.08 -21.26
CA LYS A 61 -0.11 -20.16 -22.25
C LYS A 61 -0.79 -19.85 -23.58
N SER A 62 -1.94 -19.16 -23.53
CA SER A 62 -2.66 -18.71 -24.72
C SER A 62 -2.04 -17.47 -25.40
N GLY A 63 -0.92 -16.96 -24.88
CA GLY A 63 -0.19 -15.84 -25.46
C GLY A 63 -0.64 -14.45 -24.97
N ALA A 64 -1.39 -14.35 -23.88
CA ALA A 64 -1.75 -13.07 -23.30
C ALA A 64 -0.51 -12.40 -22.66
N GLN A 65 -0.34 -11.11 -22.93
CA GLN A 65 0.80 -10.34 -22.41
C GLN A 65 0.46 -9.69 -21.07
N PRO A 66 1.21 -9.94 -19.98
CA PRO A 66 1.02 -9.24 -18.73
C PRO A 66 1.54 -7.80 -18.83
N SER A 67 0.84 -6.85 -18.20
CA SER A 67 1.36 -5.50 -17.99
C SER A 67 2.44 -5.47 -16.92
N ASP A 68 3.32 -4.44 -16.91
CA ASP A 68 4.42 -4.30 -15.94
C ASP A 68 3.93 -4.31 -14.49
N ALA A 69 2.79 -3.65 -14.24
CA ALA A 69 2.16 -3.64 -12.93
C ALA A 69 1.74 -5.05 -12.49
N LEU A 70 1.10 -5.82 -13.37
CA LEU A 70 0.75 -7.21 -13.07
C LEU A 70 1.99 -8.07 -12.91
N HIS A 71 3.00 -7.92 -13.76
CA HIS A 71 4.25 -8.66 -13.64
C HIS A 71 4.93 -8.45 -12.29
N SER A 72 4.88 -7.22 -11.76
CA SER A 72 5.35 -6.91 -10.40
C SER A 72 4.54 -7.64 -9.31
N LEU A 73 3.22 -7.79 -9.47
CA LEU A 73 2.39 -8.59 -8.57
C LEU A 73 2.70 -10.08 -8.68
N MET A 74 2.85 -10.60 -9.89
CA MET A 74 3.25 -11.99 -10.14
C MET A 74 4.62 -12.32 -9.53
N LYS A 75 5.57 -11.38 -9.53
CA LYS A 75 6.86 -11.54 -8.83
C LYS A 75 6.67 -11.60 -7.31
N ARG A 76 5.72 -10.84 -6.76
CA ARG A 76 5.43 -10.86 -5.32
C ARG A 76 4.76 -12.16 -4.87
N SER A 77 3.86 -12.72 -5.68
CA SER A 77 3.16 -13.96 -5.38
C SER A 77 3.99 -15.22 -5.65
N GLY A 78 5.08 -15.11 -6.42
CA GLY A 78 5.85 -16.27 -6.90
C GLY A 78 5.36 -16.84 -8.23
N LEU A 79 4.22 -16.37 -8.72
CA LEU A 79 3.62 -16.86 -9.97
C LEU A 79 4.53 -16.65 -11.19
N ALA A 80 5.30 -15.56 -11.21
CA ALA A 80 6.27 -15.31 -12.26
C ALA A 80 7.39 -16.37 -12.28
N HIS A 81 7.83 -16.82 -11.09
CA HIS A 81 8.82 -17.90 -10.97
C HIS A 81 8.25 -19.23 -11.43
N ARG A 82 7.02 -19.57 -10.98
CA ARG A 82 6.30 -20.77 -11.43
C ARG A 82 6.13 -20.79 -12.95
N TRP A 83 5.73 -19.66 -13.55
CA TRP A 83 5.60 -19.53 -15.00
C TRP A 83 6.93 -19.79 -15.73
N HIS A 84 8.02 -19.26 -15.21
CA HIS A 84 9.35 -19.49 -15.77
C HIS A 84 9.77 -20.96 -15.75
N LEU A 85 9.54 -21.65 -14.61
CA LEU A 85 9.82 -23.08 -14.47
C LEU A 85 8.98 -23.94 -15.42
N ILE A 86 7.70 -23.61 -15.60
CA ILE A 86 6.82 -24.25 -16.60
C ILE A 86 7.37 -24.05 -18.01
N GLY A 87 7.85 -22.84 -18.33
CA GLY A 87 8.46 -22.52 -19.62
C GLY A 87 9.75 -23.30 -19.91
N GLN A 88 10.46 -23.74 -18.88
CA GLN A 88 11.63 -24.62 -18.98
C GLN A 88 11.26 -26.10 -19.19
N GLY A 89 9.97 -26.44 -19.08
CA GLY A 89 9.51 -27.82 -19.25
C GLY A 89 9.86 -28.77 -18.10
N LEU A 90 10.03 -28.24 -16.88
CA LEU A 90 10.34 -29.04 -15.70
C LEU A 90 9.11 -29.81 -15.19
N ASP A 91 9.34 -30.96 -14.59
CA ASP A 91 8.30 -31.77 -13.95
C ASP A 91 7.64 -31.02 -12.78
N GLU A 92 6.35 -31.25 -12.57
CA GLU A 92 5.55 -30.60 -11.53
C GLU A 92 6.13 -30.79 -10.13
N LYS A 93 6.68 -31.99 -9.83
CA LYS A 93 7.35 -32.28 -8.55
C LYS A 93 8.61 -31.44 -8.32
N VAL A 94 9.33 -31.08 -9.39
CA VAL A 94 10.51 -30.21 -9.31
C VAL A 94 10.06 -28.76 -9.10
N ILE A 95 9.01 -28.34 -9.82
CA ILE A 95 8.41 -27.01 -9.67
C ILE A 95 7.97 -26.78 -8.23
N GLU A 96 7.28 -27.75 -7.61
CA GLU A 96 6.87 -27.62 -6.20
C GLU A 96 8.04 -27.48 -5.24
N LYS A 97 9.13 -28.22 -5.44
CA LYS A 97 10.34 -28.11 -4.63
C LYS A 97 10.99 -26.74 -4.74
N GLU A 98 11.11 -26.24 -5.96
CA GLU A 98 11.67 -24.91 -6.21
C GLU A 98 10.76 -23.80 -5.67
N MET A 99 9.44 -23.95 -5.75
CA MET A 99 8.49 -23.01 -5.15
C MET A 99 8.60 -22.96 -3.63
N LYS A 100 8.82 -24.12 -2.98
CA LYS A 100 9.05 -24.16 -1.52
C LYS A 100 10.35 -23.45 -1.13
N LYS A 101 11.44 -23.66 -1.88
CA LYS A 101 12.70 -22.92 -1.66
C LYS A 101 12.50 -21.42 -1.85
N TRP A 102 11.86 -21.03 -2.94
CA TRP A 102 11.56 -19.62 -3.21
C TRP A 102 10.74 -18.98 -2.08
N ALA A 103 9.75 -19.69 -1.53
CA ALA A 103 8.94 -19.20 -0.42
C ALA A 103 9.80 -18.97 0.84
N ALA A 104 10.68 -19.90 1.18
CA ALA A 104 11.62 -19.78 2.31
C ALA A 104 12.57 -18.59 2.15
N ASP A 105 13.22 -18.46 0.98
CA ASP A 105 14.11 -17.34 0.67
C ASP A 105 13.35 -15.98 0.70
N ARG A 106 12.09 -16.01 0.29
CA ARG A 106 11.23 -14.83 0.32
C ARG A 106 10.91 -14.37 1.74
N GLU A 107 10.56 -15.31 2.61
CA GLU A 107 10.32 -15.01 4.02
C GLU A 107 11.57 -14.47 4.71
N GLU A 108 12.73 -15.05 4.44
CA GLU A 108 14.01 -14.57 4.96
C GLU A 108 14.33 -13.14 4.50
N THR A 109 14.13 -12.88 3.20
CA THR A 109 14.33 -11.53 2.67
C THR A 109 13.35 -10.51 3.25
N LEU A 110 12.11 -10.90 3.54
CA LEU A 110 11.12 -10.03 4.18
C LEU A 110 11.50 -9.74 5.64
N LYS A 111 11.92 -10.75 6.41
CA LYS A 111 12.42 -10.58 7.79
C LYS A 111 13.61 -9.62 7.83
N ARG A 112 14.61 -9.85 6.98
CA ARG A 112 15.79 -8.96 6.88
C ARG A 112 15.45 -7.52 6.48
N ARG A 113 14.43 -7.32 5.62
CA ARG A 113 13.96 -5.96 5.26
C ARG A 113 13.21 -5.30 6.42
N ALA A 114 12.42 -6.05 7.17
CA ALA A 114 11.71 -5.56 8.34
C ALA A 114 12.71 -5.13 9.44
N GLU A 115 13.72 -5.95 9.72
CA GLU A 115 14.79 -5.63 10.67
C GLU A 115 15.53 -4.35 10.28
N LYS A 116 15.96 -4.25 9.02
CA LYS A 116 16.63 -3.02 8.51
C LYS A 116 15.70 -1.79 8.53
N ALA A 117 14.41 -1.97 8.35
CA ALA A 117 13.45 -0.86 8.45
C ALA A 117 13.30 -0.37 9.89
N VAL A 118 13.26 -1.29 10.86
CA VAL A 118 13.22 -0.96 12.29
C VAL A 118 14.52 -0.28 12.72
N GLU A 119 15.67 -0.76 12.29
CA GLU A 119 16.98 -0.18 12.57
C GLU A 119 17.10 1.24 12.03
N LYS A 120 16.74 1.46 10.76
CA LYS A 120 16.68 2.80 10.15
C LYS A 120 15.69 3.74 10.84
N ALA A 121 14.57 3.20 11.32
CA ALA A 121 13.60 4.02 12.06
C ALA A 121 14.13 4.44 13.43
N LYS A 122 14.89 3.55 14.11
CA LYS A 122 15.58 3.88 15.36
C LYS A 122 16.68 4.93 15.15
N GLU A 123 17.49 4.76 14.10
CA GLU A 123 18.56 5.70 13.75
C GLU A 123 18.00 7.10 13.40
N LYS A 124 16.90 7.16 12.65
CA LYS A 124 16.21 8.42 12.35
C LYS A 124 15.64 9.10 13.61
N LYS A 125 15.12 8.31 14.56
CA LYS A 125 14.62 8.87 15.84
C LYS A 125 15.75 9.40 16.69
N LEU A 126 16.90 8.71 16.74
CA LEU A 126 18.09 9.18 17.46
C LEU A 126 18.63 10.47 16.85
N LYS A 127 18.80 10.52 15.51
CA LYS A 127 19.26 11.74 14.83
C LYS A 127 18.31 12.93 15.01
N LYS A 128 17.00 12.66 15.04
CA LYS A 128 16.01 13.71 15.30
C LYS A 128 16.04 14.21 16.73
N ALA A 129 16.27 13.33 17.70
CA ALA A 129 16.43 13.69 19.11
C ALA A 129 17.73 14.49 19.36
N GLU A 130 18.80 14.17 18.62
CA GLU A 130 20.08 14.85 18.68
C GLU A 130 20.02 16.24 18.00
N GLU A 131 19.19 16.42 17.00
CA GLU A 131 18.95 17.69 16.30
C GLU A 131 17.99 18.63 17.07
N GLU A 132 17.09 18.08 17.88
CA GLU A 132 16.19 18.85 18.77
C GLU A 132 16.84 19.26 20.11
N ALA A 133 17.92 18.60 20.53
CA ALA A 133 18.62 18.91 21.79
C ALA A 133 19.37 20.25 21.84
N PRO A 134 19.86 20.89 20.74
CA PRO A 134 20.54 22.18 20.82
C PRO A 134 19.65 23.41 20.73
N LYS A 135 18.32 23.28 20.72
CA LYS A 135 17.40 24.44 20.63
C LYS A 135 16.80 24.91 21.95
N GLU A 136 17.08 24.21 23.04
CA GLU A 136 16.58 24.60 24.38
C GLU A 136 17.59 25.36 25.25
N GLU A 137 18.83 25.64 24.78
CA GLU A 137 19.84 26.32 25.54
C GLU A 137 20.15 27.78 25.14
N GLU A 138 19.36 28.38 24.23
CA GLU A 138 19.47 29.81 23.91
C GLU A 138 18.14 30.56 24.05
N ALA A 139 17.76 30.83 25.28
CA ALA A 139 16.89 31.98 25.59
C ALA A 139 17.49 32.69 26.81
N PRO A 140 18.12 33.86 26.62
CA PRO A 140 18.59 34.65 27.76
C PRO A 140 17.45 35.37 28.46
N ALA A 141 17.54 35.32 29.79
CA ALA A 141 16.79 36.15 30.71
C ALA A 141 17.05 37.62 30.47
N GLU A 142 16.02 38.42 30.58
CA GLU A 142 15.92 39.85 30.91
C GLU A 142 14.46 40.27 30.63
N GLU A 143 13.69 40.91 31.46
CA GLU A 143 13.86 41.69 32.65
C GLU A 143 12.49 41.91 33.28
N GLU A 144 12.43 41.91 34.62
CA GLU A 144 11.28 42.31 35.44
C GLU A 144 10.95 43.77 35.23
N THR A 145 9.66 44.15 35.23
CA THR A 145 9.13 45.05 36.26
C THR A 145 7.60 45.18 36.20
N PRO A 146 6.95 45.40 37.33
CA PRO A 146 5.50 45.31 37.51
C PRO A 146 4.83 46.68 37.54
N LYS A 147 3.54 46.71 37.20
CA LYS A 147 2.53 47.64 37.76
C LYS A 147 1.15 47.18 37.32
N GLU A 148 0.40 46.72 38.24
CA GLU A 148 -0.61 47.40 39.06
C GLU A 148 -1.90 47.75 38.30
N GLU A 149 -2.93 47.04 38.80
CA GLU A 149 -4.28 47.56 39.22
C GLU A 149 -5.26 47.93 38.11
N GLU A 150 -6.33 47.25 37.96
CA GLU A 150 -7.68 47.44 38.53
C GLU A 150 -8.70 46.45 37.94
N ALA A 151 -9.35 45.72 38.82
CA ALA A 151 -10.68 45.15 38.60
C ALA A 151 -11.71 46.19 39.10
N PRO A 152 -13.02 45.98 39.06
CA PRO A 152 -13.92 45.00 38.44
C PRO A 152 -15.18 45.62 37.85
N LYS A 153 -16.10 44.77 37.37
CA LYS A 153 -17.59 44.77 37.45
C LYS A 153 -18.21 44.17 36.23
N GLU A 154 -18.82 43.08 36.46
CA GLU A 154 -20.22 42.79 36.77
C GLU A 154 -21.23 43.02 35.62
N GLU A 155 -21.96 41.98 35.47
CA GLU A 155 -23.41 41.79 35.22
C GLU A 155 -23.76 41.62 33.75
N GLU A 156 -24.52 40.71 33.26
CA GLU A 156 -25.64 39.88 33.72
C GLU A 156 -26.00 38.93 32.59
N ALA A 157 -26.36 37.72 32.87
CA ALA A 157 -27.25 36.92 32.05
C ALA A 157 -28.70 37.39 32.33
N PRO A 158 -29.74 37.11 31.58
CA PRO A 158 -30.20 35.76 31.37
C PRO A 158 -31.02 35.50 30.06
N ALA A 159 -31.15 34.23 29.78
CA ALA A 159 -32.36 33.43 29.53
C ALA A 159 -33.29 33.62 28.36
N GLU A 160 -33.67 32.47 27.84
CA GLU A 160 -34.99 32.04 27.33
C GLU A 160 -35.39 32.57 25.94
N GLU A 161 -35.94 31.83 25.01
CA GLU A 161 -36.85 30.68 25.03
C GLU A 161 -37.21 30.31 23.59
N GLU A 162 -37.50 29.07 23.41
CA GLU A 162 -38.51 28.45 22.55
C GLU A 162 -38.25 28.18 21.06
N ALA A 163 -38.21 26.91 20.77
CA ALA A 163 -38.82 26.30 19.58
C ALA A 163 -40.35 26.46 19.64
N PRO A 164 -41.19 26.22 18.63
CA PRO A 164 -41.12 25.09 17.73
C PRO A 164 -41.79 25.29 16.32
N LYS A 165 -41.76 24.20 15.51
CA LYS A 165 -42.74 23.74 14.49
C LYS A 165 -42.90 24.60 13.21
N GLU A 166 -42.67 24.03 12.09
CA GLU A 166 -43.43 23.04 11.27
C GLU A 166 -42.51 22.34 10.27
#